data_860e0700c795dae7cf0b72ab76125bb1
#
_entry.id   860e0700c795dae7cf0b72ab76125bb1
#
_cell.length_a   1.000
_cell.length_b   1.000
_cell.length_c   1.000
_cell.angle_alpha   90.00
_cell.angle_beta   90.00
_cell.angle_gamma   90.00
#
_symmetry.space_group_name_H-M   'P 1'
#
loop_
_entity.id
_entity.type
_entity.pdbx_description
1 polymer ?
#
loop_
_entity_poly.entity_id
_entity_poly.type
_entity_poly.pdbx_seq_one_letter_code
_entity_poly.pdbx_strand_id
1 'polypeptide(L)'
;MTGFLENYLPIIGLEVHIELSTKSKMFCGCSAKHFLVEPNTHTCPVCLGLPGALPVPNQKAIDGCMMIGLALDCQINDQSKFDRKNYFYPDLPKGYQISQYDMPFCKNGELIIKNKELRDPSPRQRGGVQDDGRETKIIRINRVHMEEDTGKLIHITIDSKKSTLIDFNRSGVPLVEIVTEPDFNSSQQAISYLKKIQQIVRYLGVSDCDMEKGSMRLEANISLQKKGKEKKLPSYRVEVKNINSFKFVGRAIDYEIKRQKELLEKEKTPDQETRGFDIKSGRTYVQRTKEDAHDYRYFPEPDIPSFTNLKEKSEKLKVNLPELPDEKISKFVKDYKISEYSSEILCTDKNTAEYFEEALSIIKRLSSKTIEPQHIANLIVNKKVDISKYLPAELIAMLAKKTAIQTMEESELRKIIKEVINKNNKAVSDYKKGKKTAITFLIGQVMKKTKGRAKPDLVKKIIMSLLSS
;
A
#
# COMPACT_ATOMS: atom_id res chain seq x y z
N MET A 1 -5.93 5.88 -23.89
CA MET A 1 -4.79 5.04 -24.37
C MET A 1 -5.21 3.85 -25.24
N THR A 2 -6.49 3.59 -25.43
CA THR A 2 -6.99 2.40 -26.16
C THR A 2 -6.56 2.32 -27.62
N GLY A 3 -6.49 3.40 -28.39
CA GLY A 3 -6.02 3.37 -29.78
C GLY A 3 -4.49 3.26 -29.95
N PHE A 4 -3.69 3.62 -28.94
CA PHE A 4 -2.24 3.65 -29.04
C PHE A 4 -1.60 2.23 -29.04
N LEU A 5 -2.26 1.21 -28.45
CA LEU A 5 -1.75 -0.16 -28.33
C LEU A 5 -2.59 -1.19 -29.10
N GLU A 6 -3.18 -0.81 -30.25
CA GLU A 6 -4.05 -1.73 -31.01
C GLU A 6 -3.40 -3.09 -31.33
N ASN A 7 -2.11 -3.11 -31.64
CA ASN A 7 -1.38 -4.30 -32.09
C ASN A 7 -0.49 -4.95 -31.02
N TYR A 8 -0.32 -4.33 -29.85
CA TYR A 8 0.63 -4.80 -28.83
C TYR A 8 -0.02 -4.87 -27.46
N LEU A 9 0.40 -5.87 -26.66
CA LEU A 9 0.04 -6.05 -25.25
C LEU A 9 1.30 -5.88 -24.39
N PRO A 10 1.34 -4.94 -23.42
CA PRO A 10 2.42 -4.88 -22.48
C PRO A 10 2.46 -6.12 -21.58
N ILE A 11 3.65 -6.65 -21.38
CA ILE A 11 3.95 -7.78 -20.51
C ILE A 11 4.95 -7.26 -19.47
N ILE A 12 4.52 -7.12 -18.24
CA ILE A 12 5.29 -6.47 -17.18
C ILE A 12 5.37 -7.39 -15.98
N GLY A 13 6.57 -7.59 -15.45
CA GLY A 13 6.84 -8.21 -14.15
C GLY A 13 7.49 -7.18 -13.23
N LEU A 14 7.35 -7.39 -11.92
CA LEU A 14 7.93 -6.51 -10.91
C LEU A 14 8.80 -7.31 -9.95
N GLU A 15 9.90 -6.68 -9.53
CA GLU A 15 10.74 -7.10 -8.43
C GLU A 15 10.69 -6.01 -7.35
N VAL A 16 10.36 -6.41 -6.13
CA VAL A 16 10.20 -5.49 -4.99
C VAL A 16 11.14 -5.91 -3.88
N HIS A 17 12.09 -5.05 -3.54
CA HIS A 17 13.02 -5.25 -2.45
C HIS A 17 12.57 -4.46 -1.22
N ILE A 18 12.54 -5.12 -0.06
CA ILE A 18 12.06 -4.54 1.20
C ILE A 18 13.09 -4.80 2.29
N GLU A 19 13.69 -3.75 2.83
CA GLU A 19 14.51 -3.85 4.03
C GLU A 19 13.62 -4.10 5.25
N LEU A 20 13.96 -5.10 6.05
CA LEU A 20 13.20 -5.44 7.26
C LEU A 20 13.66 -4.59 8.46
N SER A 21 12.69 -4.14 9.24
CA SER A 21 12.91 -3.37 10.48
C SER A 21 13.37 -4.26 11.65
N THR A 22 14.51 -4.94 11.48
CA THR A 22 15.13 -5.74 12.55
C THR A 22 16.10 -4.91 13.38
N LYS A 23 16.39 -5.33 14.62
CA LYS A 23 17.38 -4.65 15.45
C LYS A 23 18.80 -4.92 14.99
N SER A 24 19.07 -6.13 14.51
CA SER A 24 20.38 -6.57 14.02
C SER A 24 20.33 -6.94 12.55
N LYS A 25 21.48 -6.95 11.92
CA LYS A 25 21.70 -7.36 10.53
C LYS A 25 21.33 -8.84 10.31
N MET A 26 21.31 -9.26 9.03
CA MET A 26 20.87 -10.60 8.63
C MET A 26 21.75 -11.71 9.19
N PHE A 27 23.05 -11.51 9.22
CA PHE A 27 24.01 -12.57 9.56
C PHE A 27 24.96 -12.21 10.70
N CYS A 28 24.76 -11.07 11.39
CA CYS A 28 25.57 -10.66 12.53
C CYS A 28 24.80 -9.79 13.53
N GLY A 29 25.40 -9.54 14.70
CA GLY A 29 24.82 -8.73 15.78
C GLY A 29 24.89 -7.21 15.58
N CYS A 30 25.49 -6.69 14.50
CA CYS A 30 25.55 -5.25 14.25
C CYS A 30 24.13 -4.67 14.10
N SER A 31 23.97 -3.41 14.48
CA SER A 31 22.72 -2.67 14.29
C SER A 31 22.34 -2.65 12.80
N ALA A 32 21.08 -2.95 12.49
CA ALA A 32 20.54 -2.79 11.14
C ALA A 32 20.19 -1.33 10.80
N LYS A 33 20.25 -0.41 11.78
CA LYS A 33 19.99 1.01 11.57
C LYS A 33 21.17 1.65 10.81
N HIS A 34 20.93 2.08 9.59
CA HIS A 34 21.97 2.67 8.72
C HIS A 34 21.61 4.07 8.20
N PHE A 35 20.36 4.50 8.33
CA PHE A 35 19.89 5.80 7.86
C PHE A 35 20.22 6.89 8.87
N LEU A 36 20.88 8.00 8.44
CA LEU A 36 21.35 9.11 9.27
C LEU A 36 22.25 8.66 10.43
N VAL A 37 23.12 7.69 10.18
CA VAL A 37 24.15 7.20 11.10
C VAL A 37 25.52 7.50 10.51
N GLU A 38 26.49 7.78 11.36
CA GLU A 38 27.89 8.01 10.95
C GLU A 38 28.41 6.84 10.13
N PRO A 39 28.99 7.06 8.93
CA PRO A 39 29.42 6.00 8.04
C PRO A 39 30.38 4.99 8.69
N ASN A 40 30.20 3.72 8.36
CA ASN A 40 31.06 2.61 8.79
C ASN A 40 31.17 2.40 10.32
N THR A 41 30.20 2.88 11.10
CA THR A 41 30.16 2.68 12.56
C THR A 41 29.40 1.42 12.99
N HIS A 42 28.52 0.89 12.14
CA HIS A 42 27.77 -0.34 12.37
C HIS A 42 28.33 -1.50 11.52
N THR A 43 29.59 -1.80 11.70
CA THR A 43 30.30 -2.85 10.95
C THR A 43 31.02 -3.83 11.88
N CYS A 44 31.25 -5.06 11.41
CA CYS A 44 32.02 -6.06 12.12
C CYS A 44 32.68 -7.03 11.10
N PRO A 45 33.60 -7.92 11.52
CA PRO A 45 34.23 -8.89 10.63
C PRO A 45 33.27 -9.68 9.76
N VAL A 46 32.07 -10.04 10.26
CA VAL A 46 31.09 -10.82 9.50
C VAL A 46 30.52 -10.00 8.34
N CYS A 47 29.94 -8.82 8.60
CA CYS A 47 29.33 -8.02 7.53
C CYS A 47 30.35 -7.39 6.58
N LEU A 48 31.62 -7.31 6.98
CA LEU A 48 32.75 -6.90 6.12
C LEU A 48 33.41 -8.10 5.38
N GLY A 49 32.98 -9.33 5.66
CA GLY A 49 33.48 -10.52 4.98
C GLY A 49 34.96 -10.84 5.28
N LEU A 50 35.44 -10.53 6.49
CA LEU A 50 36.82 -10.80 6.85
C LEU A 50 37.05 -12.33 7.02
N PRO A 51 38.25 -12.84 6.69
CA PRO A 51 38.57 -14.26 6.80
C PRO A 51 38.31 -14.80 8.23
N GLY A 52 37.67 -15.96 8.31
CA GLY A 52 37.35 -16.64 9.57
C GLY A 52 36.06 -16.16 10.26
N ALA A 53 35.39 -15.15 9.74
CA ALA A 53 34.10 -14.71 10.27
C ALA A 53 32.94 -15.56 9.71
N LEU A 54 32.10 -16.09 10.60
CA LEU A 54 30.98 -16.97 10.24
C LEU A 54 29.64 -16.26 10.35
N PRO A 55 28.76 -16.40 9.34
CA PRO A 55 27.42 -15.82 9.36
C PRO A 55 26.47 -16.58 10.31
N VAL A 56 25.65 -15.85 11.07
CA VAL A 56 24.58 -16.43 11.92
C VAL A 56 23.25 -15.83 11.53
N PRO A 57 22.29 -16.61 10.99
CA PRO A 57 21.03 -16.09 10.48
C PRO A 57 20.16 -15.43 11.55
N ASN A 58 19.59 -14.27 11.22
CA ASN A 58 18.65 -13.55 12.06
C ASN A 58 17.25 -14.18 11.95
N GLN A 59 16.82 -14.87 13.01
CA GLN A 59 15.55 -15.58 13.04
C GLN A 59 14.34 -14.64 12.83
N LYS A 60 14.39 -13.42 13.38
CA LYS A 60 13.31 -12.45 13.22
C LYS A 60 13.18 -11.97 11.76
N ALA A 61 14.28 -11.89 11.03
CA ALA A 61 14.25 -11.57 9.61
C ALA A 61 13.59 -12.70 8.79
N ILE A 62 13.96 -13.96 9.09
CA ILE A 62 13.34 -15.14 8.45
C ILE A 62 11.83 -15.17 8.74
N ASP A 63 11.42 -14.94 9.99
CA ASP A 63 10.01 -14.88 10.35
C ASP A 63 9.28 -13.77 9.58
N GLY A 64 9.89 -12.58 9.46
CA GLY A 64 9.35 -11.47 8.68
C GLY A 64 9.16 -11.80 7.19
N CYS A 65 10.12 -12.49 6.58
CA CYS A 65 10.00 -12.97 5.20
C CYS A 65 8.83 -13.96 5.04
N MET A 66 8.73 -14.94 5.94
CA MET A 66 7.65 -15.93 5.92
C MET A 66 6.28 -15.25 6.17
N MET A 67 6.19 -14.26 7.07
CA MET A 67 4.96 -13.48 7.28
C MET A 67 4.55 -12.72 6.03
N ILE A 68 5.49 -12.12 5.30
CA ILE A 68 5.20 -11.47 4.00
C ILE A 68 4.69 -12.53 3.01
N GLY A 69 5.35 -13.68 2.89
CA GLY A 69 4.91 -14.76 2.03
C GLY A 69 3.50 -15.25 2.37
N LEU A 70 3.20 -15.49 3.65
CA LEU A 70 1.87 -15.90 4.11
C LEU A 70 0.79 -14.86 3.79
N ALA A 71 1.09 -13.57 3.99
CA ALA A 71 0.18 -12.47 3.67
C ALA A 71 -0.07 -12.29 2.16
N LEU A 72 0.79 -12.87 1.32
CA LEU A 72 0.71 -12.91 -0.14
C LEU A 72 0.24 -14.28 -0.66
N ASP A 73 -0.37 -15.08 0.22
CA ASP A 73 -0.89 -16.42 -0.09
C ASP A 73 0.15 -17.37 -0.72
N CYS A 74 1.43 -17.20 -0.37
CA CYS A 74 2.49 -18.07 -0.84
C CYS A 74 2.50 -19.40 -0.12
N GLN A 75 2.90 -20.43 -0.84
CA GLN A 75 3.26 -21.73 -0.27
C GLN A 75 4.63 -21.62 0.42
N ILE A 76 4.71 -22.02 1.69
CA ILE A 76 5.98 -22.12 2.41
C ILE A 76 6.67 -23.44 2.05
N ASN A 77 7.92 -23.36 1.60
CA ASN A 77 8.73 -24.56 1.40
C ASN A 77 9.08 -25.18 2.75
N ASP A 78 9.02 -26.50 2.85
CA ASP A 78 9.35 -27.19 4.10
C ASP A 78 10.84 -27.18 4.42
N GLN A 79 11.65 -27.11 3.36
CA GLN A 79 13.10 -26.96 3.42
C GLN A 79 13.53 -25.74 2.63
N SER A 80 14.56 -25.07 3.13
CA SER A 80 15.15 -23.90 2.49
C SER A 80 16.64 -23.80 2.83
N LYS A 81 17.40 -23.09 2.01
CA LYS A 81 18.81 -22.82 2.23
C LYS A 81 19.19 -21.44 1.74
N PHE A 82 20.32 -20.96 2.17
CA PHE A 82 20.99 -19.82 1.56
C PHE A 82 22.02 -20.27 0.53
N ASP A 83 22.20 -19.44 -0.48
CA ASP A 83 23.17 -19.60 -1.55
C ASP A 83 24.07 -18.36 -1.63
N ARG A 84 25.30 -18.55 -2.14
CA ARG A 84 26.19 -17.46 -2.53
C ARG A 84 25.88 -17.05 -3.96
N LYS A 85 25.50 -15.76 -4.16
CA LYS A 85 25.36 -15.10 -5.45
C LYS A 85 26.64 -14.35 -5.74
N ASN A 86 27.48 -14.89 -6.61
CA ASN A 86 28.83 -14.38 -6.79
C ASN A 86 28.87 -13.26 -7.83
N TYR A 87 29.29 -12.09 -7.42
CA TYR A 87 29.64 -10.96 -8.29
C TYR A 87 30.54 -9.98 -7.55
N PHE A 88 31.37 -9.23 -8.29
CA PHE A 88 32.30 -8.28 -7.70
C PHE A 88 31.78 -6.88 -7.90
N TYR A 89 31.55 -6.19 -6.79
CA TYR A 89 31.17 -4.78 -6.78
C TYR A 89 31.76 -4.09 -5.54
N PRO A 90 32.12 -2.79 -5.61
CA PRO A 90 32.81 -2.11 -4.50
C PRO A 90 32.07 -2.12 -3.17
N ASP A 91 30.72 -2.12 -3.19
CA ASP A 91 29.86 -2.16 -2.00
C ASP A 91 29.53 -3.58 -1.50
N LEU A 92 30.14 -4.59 -2.11
CA LEU A 92 29.97 -6.01 -1.76
C LEU A 92 31.29 -6.57 -1.19
N PRO A 93 31.54 -6.41 0.13
CA PRO A 93 32.86 -6.64 0.71
C PRO A 93 33.34 -8.11 0.65
N LYS A 94 32.40 -9.06 0.58
CA LYS A 94 32.68 -10.49 0.48
C LYS A 94 32.97 -10.96 -0.96
N GLY A 95 32.66 -10.15 -1.97
CA GLY A 95 32.64 -10.56 -3.37
C GLY A 95 31.46 -11.46 -3.75
N TYR A 96 30.56 -11.72 -2.82
CA TYR A 96 29.29 -12.42 -3.03
C TYR A 96 28.19 -11.86 -2.09
N GLN A 97 26.96 -12.04 -2.46
CA GLN A 97 25.78 -11.75 -1.64
C GLN A 97 25.20 -13.08 -1.16
N ILE A 98 24.86 -13.19 0.12
CA ILE A 98 24.09 -14.33 0.61
C ILE A 98 22.63 -14.09 0.28
N SER A 99 22.04 -14.98 -0.50
CA SER A 99 20.68 -14.90 -1.05
C SER A 99 20.03 -16.29 -1.08
N GLN A 100 18.92 -16.44 -1.78
CA GLN A 100 18.28 -17.74 -2.03
C GLN A 100 17.98 -17.88 -3.53
N TYR A 101 18.32 -19.01 -4.12
CA TYR A 101 18.12 -19.24 -5.55
C TYR A 101 17.03 -20.28 -5.85
N ASP A 102 17.32 -21.57 -5.65
CA ASP A 102 16.43 -22.67 -6.01
C ASP A 102 15.46 -23.10 -4.89
N MET A 103 15.78 -22.78 -3.63
CA MET A 103 14.98 -23.13 -2.46
C MET A 103 14.63 -21.89 -1.62
N PRO A 104 13.82 -20.95 -2.15
CA PRO A 104 13.37 -19.79 -1.40
C PRO A 104 12.46 -20.20 -0.23
N PHE A 105 12.25 -19.34 0.75
CA PHE A 105 11.29 -19.61 1.82
C PHE A 105 9.87 -19.75 1.32
N CYS A 106 9.45 -18.91 0.35
CA CYS A 106 8.07 -18.85 -0.11
C CYS A 106 8.00 -18.85 -1.64
N LYS A 107 6.98 -19.50 -2.21
CA LYS A 107 6.74 -19.57 -3.66
C LYS A 107 5.26 -19.65 -4.00
N ASN A 108 4.93 -19.42 -5.27
CA ASN A 108 3.59 -19.61 -5.84
C ASN A 108 2.49 -18.89 -5.04
N GLY A 109 2.66 -17.60 -4.78
CA GLY A 109 1.67 -16.77 -4.13
C GLY A 109 0.79 -16.02 -5.12
N GLU A 110 -0.18 -15.29 -4.59
CA GLU A 110 -1.05 -14.42 -5.38
C GLU A 110 -1.50 -13.19 -4.61
N LEU A 111 -1.78 -12.12 -5.33
CA LEU A 111 -2.36 -10.90 -4.77
C LEU A 111 -3.42 -10.34 -5.70
N ILE A 112 -4.62 -10.12 -5.17
CA ILE A 112 -5.71 -9.49 -5.90
C ILE A 112 -5.56 -7.98 -5.84
N ILE A 113 -5.53 -7.33 -7.01
CA ILE A 113 -5.55 -5.88 -7.13
C ILE A 113 -6.87 -5.41 -7.73
N LYS A 114 -7.37 -4.25 -7.26
CA LYS A 114 -8.52 -3.57 -7.85
C LYS A 114 -8.01 -2.60 -8.91
N ASN A 115 -8.48 -2.73 -10.14
CA ASN A 115 -8.14 -1.83 -11.24
C ASN A 115 -8.98 -0.56 -11.09
N LYS A 116 -8.36 0.52 -10.62
CA LYS A 116 -9.00 1.85 -10.59
C LYS A 116 -8.83 2.48 -11.97
N GLU A 117 -9.66 2.13 -12.94
CA GLU A 117 -9.76 2.98 -14.13
C GLU A 117 -10.21 4.38 -13.70
N LEU A 118 -9.62 5.39 -14.36
CA LEU A 118 -9.90 6.80 -14.14
C LEU A 118 -11.42 7.03 -14.15
N ARG A 119 -12.00 7.33 -13.00
CA ARG A 119 -13.40 7.79 -12.96
C ARG A 119 -13.47 9.09 -13.75
N ASP A 120 -14.25 9.07 -14.82
CA ASP A 120 -14.81 10.28 -15.42
C ASP A 120 -15.54 11.06 -14.29
N PRO A 121 -15.24 12.34 -14.06
CA PRO A 121 -15.87 13.14 -13.01
C PRO A 121 -17.31 13.54 -13.31
N SER A 122 -18.05 12.80 -14.14
CA SER A 122 -19.47 13.07 -14.40
C SER A 122 -20.34 12.90 -13.15
N PRO A 123 -21.39 13.71 -12.96
CA PRO A 123 -22.08 13.84 -11.68
C PRO A 123 -22.87 12.59 -11.30
N ARG A 124 -22.71 12.17 -10.04
CA ARG A 124 -23.37 11.03 -9.39
C ARG A 124 -24.90 11.14 -9.51
N GLN A 125 -25.53 10.18 -10.15
CA GLN A 125 -26.95 9.89 -9.89
C GLN A 125 -27.10 9.24 -8.52
N ARG A 126 -27.96 9.81 -7.67
CA ARG A 126 -28.26 9.31 -6.33
C ARG A 126 -29.20 8.10 -6.41
N GLY A 127 -28.80 7.01 -5.81
CA GLY A 127 -29.70 5.91 -5.44
C GLY A 127 -29.41 4.59 -6.13
N GLY A 128 -28.86 3.64 -5.38
CA GLY A 128 -28.67 2.25 -5.73
C GLY A 128 -27.34 1.71 -5.16
N VAL A 129 -27.37 0.55 -4.54
CA VAL A 129 -26.17 -0.24 -4.27
C VAL A 129 -25.65 -0.66 -5.64
N GLN A 130 -24.69 0.07 -6.17
CA GLN A 130 -23.99 -0.28 -7.40
C GLN A 130 -22.78 -1.13 -7.03
N ASP A 131 -22.73 -2.33 -7.60
CA ASP A 131 -21.48 -3.01 -7.94
C ASP A 131 -20.60 -1.95 -8.63
N ASP A 132 -19.48 -1.58 -8.03
CA ASP A 132 -18.73 -0.38 -8.47
C ASP A 132 -17.93 -0.60 -9.76
N GLY A 133 -18.16 -1.73 -10.46
CA GLY A 133 -17.59 -2.05 -11.78
C GLY A 133 -16.05 -2.09 -11.80
N ARG A 134 -15.40 -2.22 -10.64
CA ARG A 134 -13.94 -2.34 -10.56
C ARG A 134 -13.53 -3.72 -11.01
N GLU A 135 -12.86 -3.80 -12.13
CA GLU A 135 -12.23 -5.02 -12.59
C GLU A 135 -11.13 -5.43 -11.60
N THR A 136 -11.22 -6.63 -11.05
CA THR A 136 -10.19 -7.23 -10.21
C THR A 136 -9.22 -8.02 -11.05
N LYS A 137 -7.94 -8.02 -10.68
CA LYS A 137 -6.91 -8.82 -11.35
C LYS A 137 -6.07 -9.56 -10.32
N ILE A 138 -5.86 -10.84 -10.55
CA ILE A 138 -4.93 -11.66 -9.79
C ILE A 138 -3.53 -11.45 -10.37
N ILE A 139 -2.58 -11.14 -9.51
CA ILE A 139 -1.15 -11.07 -9.81
C ILE A 139 -0.48 -12.23 -9.11
N ARG A 140 0.13 -13.12 -9.89
CA ARG A 140 0.86 -14.27 -9.36
C ARG A 140 2.23 -13.83 -8.87
N ILE A 141 2.63 -14.40 -7.75
CA ILE A 141 3.94 -14.17 -7.13
C ILE A 141 4.76 -15.44 -7.31
N ASN A 142 5.86 -15.35 -8.03
CA ASN A 142 6.76 -16.46 -8.28
C ASN A 142 7.41 -16.93 -6.98
N ARG A 143 8.01 -15.96 -6.24
CA ARG A 143 8.68 -16.27 -4.98
C ARG A 143 8.79 -15.02 -4.08
N VAL A 144 8.95 -15.30 -2.78
CA VAL A 144 9.42 -14.34 -1.78
C VAL A 144 10.63 -14.98 -1.08
N HIS A 145 11.77 -14.30 -1.14
CA HIS A 145 13.02 -14.84 -0.62
C HIS A 145 13.85 -13.80 0.13
N MET A 146 14.82 -14.30 0.89
CA MET A 146 15.72 -13.49 1.69
C MET A 146 17.03 -13.22 0.97
N GLU A 147 17.53 -12.01 1.18
CA GLU A 147 18.87 -11.57 0.81
C GLU A 147 19.49 -10.76 1.94
N GLU A 148 20.77 -10.45 1.83
CA GLU A 148 21.40 -9.37 2.58
C GLU A 148 21.59 -8.15 1.67
N ASP A 149 21.45 -6.94 2.19
CA ASP A 149 21.72 -5.73 1.42
C ASP A 149 23.22 -5.46 1.27
N THR A 150 23.60 -4.72 0.24
CA THR A 150 24.97 -4.28 -0.03
C THR A 150 25.30 -2.98 0.71
N GLY A 151 26.56 -2.54 0.71
CA GLY A 151 26.96 -1.23 1.19
C GLY A 151 26.32 -0.10 0.37
N LYS A 152 26.55 1.13 0.77
CA LYS A 152 26.07 2.33 0.07
C LYS A 152 27.23 3.03 -0.62
N LEU A 153 27.10 3.30 -1.92
CA LEU A 153 28.05 4.09 -2.69
C LEU A 153 27.65 5.57 -2.65
N ILE A 154 28.61 6.44 -2.32
CA ILE A 154 28.43 7.89 -2.27
C ILE A 154 29.41 8.51 -3.25
N HIS A 155 28.88 9.02 -4.38
CA HIS A 155 29.69 9.68 -5.40
C HIS A 155 29.91 11.16 -5.05
N ILE A 156 31.16 11.57 -4.94
CA ILE A 156 31.56 12.93 -4.59
C ILE A 156 32.70 13.39 -5.49
N THR A 157 33.00 14.67 -5.40
CA THR A 157 34.23 15.23 -6.03
C THR A 157 35.16 15.70 -4.92
N ILE A 158 36.36 15.13 -4.83
CA ILE A 158 37.41 15.50 -3.91
C ILE A 158 38.59 16.03 -4.77
N ASP A 159 39.07 17.22 -4.49
CA ASP A 159 40.17 17.85 -5.22
C ASP A 159 40.02 17.77 -6.76
N SER A 160 38.84 18.11 -7.25
CA SER A 160 38.43 18.05 -8.67
C SER A 160 38.42 16.63 -9.28
N LYS A 161 38.62 15.56 -8.49
CA LYS A 161 38.56 14.16 -8.95
C LYS A 161 37.25 13.54 -8.52
N LYS A 162 36.58 12.87 -9.46
CA LYS A 162 35.41 12.04 -9.14
C LYS A 162 35.88 10.88 -8.27
N SER A 163 35.28 10.77 -7.09
CA SER A 163 35.59 9.73 -6.11
C SER A 163 34.30 9.06 -5.64
N THR A 164 34.40 7.81 -5.19
CA THR A 164 33.28 7.08 -4.60
C THR A 164 33.68 6.63 -3.21
N LEU A 165 32.94 7.08 -2.21
CA LEU A 165 33.05 6.59 -0.84
C LEU A 165 32.11 5.41 -0.64
N ILE A 166 32.49 4.50 0.24
CA ILE A 166 31.72 3.29 0.54
C ILE A 166 31.33 3.33 2.02
N ASP A 167 30.03 3.24 2.29
CA ASP A 167 29.49 3.08 3.64
C ASP A 167 28.91 1.68 3.80
N PHE A 168 29.55 0.87 4.64
CA PHE A 168 29.14 -0.50 4.91
C PHE A 168 28.12 -0.64 6.04
N ASN A 169 27.58 0.45 6.58
CA ASN A 169 26.52 0.37 7.59
C ASN A 169 25.29 -0.39 7.08
N ARG A 170 24.96 -0.27 5.78
CA ARG A 170 23.87 -1.01 5.17
C ARG A 170 24.22 -2.47 4.82
N SER A 171 25.49 -2.78 4.58
CA SER A 171 25.94 -4.13 4.24
C SER A 171 25.47 -5.16 5.28
N GLY A 172 24.74 -6.18 4.82
CA GLY A 172 24.17 -7.21 5.68
C GLY A 172 22.82 -6.86 6.33
N VAL A 173 22.19 -5.75 6.01
CA VAL A 173 20.80 -5.45 6.43
C VAL A 173 19.85 -6.48 5.80
N PRO A 174 18.89 -7.06 6.56
CA PRO A 174 17.98 -8.06 6.02
C PRO A 174 17.09 -7.48 4.91
N LEU A 175 17.10 -8.11 3.76
CA LEU A 175 16.38 -7.72 2.57
C LEU A 175 15.46 -8.86 2.11
N VAL A 176 14.19 -8.55 1.87
CA VAL A 176 13.23 -9.46 1.24
C VAL A 176 13.02 -9.03 -0.20
N GLU A 177 13.13 -9.98 -1.13
CA GLU A 177 12.75 -9.77 -2.52
C GLU A 177 11.47 -10.51 -2.85
N ILE A 178 10.51 -9.78 -3.42
CA ILE A 178 9.23 -10.29 -3.94
C ILE A 178 9.29 -10.23 -5.45
N VAL A 179 9.24 -11.39 -6.12
CA VAL A 179 9.28 -11.50 -7.58
C VAL A 179 7.92 -11.93 -8.08
N THR A 180 7.32 -11.15 -8.99
CA THR A 180 6.03 -11.50 -9.61
C THR A 180 6.21 -12.25 -10.91
N GLU A 181 5.16 -12.97 -11.33
CA GLU A 181 4.99 -13.33 -12.74
C GLU A 181 4.71 -12.07 -13.57
N PRO A 182 4.93 -12.10 -14.89
CA PRO A 182 4.73 -10.94 -15.76
C PRO A 182 3.25 -10.72 -16.12
N ASP A 183 2.42 -10.59 -15.11
CA ASP A 183 0.96 -10.52 -15.23
C ASP A 183 0.42 -9.11 -15.46
N PHE A 184 1.23 -8.05 -15.31
CA PHE A 184 0.74 -6.69 -15.49
C PHE A 184 0.72 -6.27 -16.97
N ASN A 185 -0.33 -5.53 -17.34
CA ASN A 185 -0.52 -5.01 -18.68
C ASN A 185 -0.60 -3.47 -18.73
N SER A 186 -0.47 -2.80 -17.62
CA SER A 186 -0.46 -1.34 -17.53
C SER A 186 0.34 -0.83 -16.34
N SER A 187 0.83 0.39 -16.44
CA SER A 187 1.49 1.09 -15.34
C SER A 187 0.57 1.29 -14.12
N GLN A 188 -0.73 1.46 -14.35
CA GLN A 188 -1.71 1.63 -13.28
C GLN A 188 -1.87 0.36 -12.43
N GLN A 189 -1.90 -0.82 -13.07
CA GLN A 189 -1.91 -2.11 -12.37
C GLN A 189 -0.65 -2.27 -11.51
N ALA A 190 0.53 -1.95 -12.05
CA ALA A 190 1.79 -1.98 -11.33
C ALA A 190 1.75 -1.05 -10.09
N ILE A 191 1.29 0.19 -10.23
CA ILE A 191 1.15 1.14 -9.11
C ILE A 191 0.17 0.61 -8.06
N SER A 192 -0.96 0.04 -8.46
CA SER A 192 -1.96 -0.52 -7.54
C SER A 192 -1.38 -1.67 -6.72
N TYR A 193 -0.65 -2.58 -7.37
CA TYR A 193 0.06 -3.68 -6.72
C TYR A 193 1.09 -3.17 -5.71
N LEU A 194 1.96 -2.25 -6.11
CA LEU A 194 3.03 -1.74 -5.26
C LEU A 194 2.51 -1.03 -4.00
N LYS A 195 1.42 -0.26 -4.14
CA LYS A 195 0.74 0.35 -2.99
C LYS A 195 0.15 -0.69 -2.06
N LYS A 196 -0.40 -1.77 -2.62
CA LYS A 196 -0.97 -2.87 -1.85
C LYS A 196 0.11 -3.62 -1.08
N ILE A 197 1.25 -3.94 -1.71
CA ILE A 197 2.42 -4.53 -1.05
C ILE A 197 2.89 -3.65 0.11
N GLN A 198 3.08 -2.35 -0.14
CA GLN A 198 3.48 -1.40 0.91
C GLN A 198 2.52 -1.42 2.09
N GLN A 199 1.22 -1.40 1.82
CA GLN A 199 0.18 -1.44 2.84
C GLN A 199 0.24 -2.73 3.66
N ILE A 200 0.29 -3.90 3.00
CA ILE A 200 0.37 -5.21 3.66
C ILE A 200 1.60 -5.28 4.56
N VAL A 201 2.78 -4.95 4.05
CA VAL A 201 4.03 -5.04 4.80
C VAL A 201 4.07 -4.11 6.01
N ARG A 202 3.50 -2.91 5.89
CA ARG A 202 3.31 -1.98 7.02
C ARG A 202 2.32 -2.53 8.06
N TYR A 203 1.24 -3.18 7.63
CA TYR A 203 0.30 -3.84 8.54
C TYR A 203 0.94 -4.98 9.32
N LEU A 204 1.82 -5.75 8.67
CA LEU A 204 2.61 -6.78 9.34
C LEU A 204 3.61 -6.19 10.36
N GLY A 205 3.96 -4.92 10.24
CA GLY A 205 4.92 -4.24 11.12
C GLY A 205 6.36 -4.73 10.93
N VAL A 206 6.68 -5.31 9.77
CA VAL A 206 8.01 -5.88 9.48
C VAL A 206 8.93 -4.92 8.71
N SER A 207 8.38 -3.84 8.12
CA SER A 207 9.14 -2.77 7.47
C SER A 207 8.33 -1.46 7.45
N ASP A 208 9.01 -0.32 7.40
CA ASP A 208 8.40 0.99 7.14
C ASP A 208 8.08 1.20 5.65
N CYS A 209 8.70 0.41 4.77
CA CYS A 209 8.55 0.51 3.31
C CYS A 209 8.64 1.96 2.81
N ASP A 210 9.67 2.68 3.25
CA ASP A 210 9.91 4.07 2.87
C ASP A 210 10.86 4.12 1.67
N MET A 211 10.32 4.53 0.51
CA MET A 211 11.09 4.62 -0.73
C MET A 211 12.14 5.73 -0.70
N GLU A 212 11.92 6.81 0.07
CA GLU A 212 12.87 7.92 0.18
C GLU A 212 14.08 7.53 1.01
N LYS A 213 13.89 6.66 2.01
CA LYS A 213 14.99 6.08 2.80
C LYS A 213 15.66 4.89 2.10
N GLY A 214 15.06 4.36 1.03
CA GLY A 214 15.53 3.19 0.31
C GLY A 214 15.13 1.85 0.96
N SER A 215 14.26 1.85 1.99
CA SER A 215 13.76 0.61 2.59
C SER A 215 12.70 -0.10 1.74
N MET A 216 12.25 0.51 0.64
CA MET A 216 11.51 -0.14 -0.43
C MET A 216 12.08 0.29 -1.78
N ARG A 217 12.54 -0.67 -2.60
CA ARG A 217 13.11 -0.45 -3.93
C ARG A 217 12.34 -1.26 -4.95
N LEU A 218 12.25 -0.75 -6.17
CA LEU A 218 11.37 -1.25 -7.21
C LEU A 218 12.13 -1.42 -8.51
N GLU A 219 11.90 -2.54 -9.18
CA GLU A 219 12.40 -2.84 -10.50
C GLU A 219 11.25 -3.34 -11.38
N ALA A 220 11.18 -2.86 -12.62
CA ALA A 220 10.15 -3.26 -13.57
C ALA A 220 10.79 -3.92 -14.79
N ASN A 221 10.35 -5.13 -15.10
CA ASN A 221 10.71 -5.89 -16.29
C ASN A 221 9.62 -5.71 -17.33
N ILE A 222 9.93 -5.09 -18.47
CA ILE A 222 8.94 -4.62 -19.45
C ILE A 222 9.28 -5.20 -20.82
N SER A 223 8.27 -5.77 -21.48
CA SER A 223 8.31 -6.17 -22.88
C SER A 223 6.95 -5.95 -23.54
N LEU A 224 6.89 -5.98 -24.87
CA LEU A 224 5.66 -5.88 -25.65
C LEU A 224 5.43 -7.15 -26.43
N GLN A 225 4.25 -7.74 -26.28
CA GLN A 225 3.77 -8.89 -27.01
C GLN A 225 2.89 -8.45 -28.16
N LYS A 226 3.14 -8.95 -29.37
CA LYS A 226 2.22 -8.73 -30.51
C LYS A 226 0.92 -9.51 -30.25
N LYS A 227 -0.23 -8.86 -30.38
CA LYS A 227 -1.54 -9.51 -30.24
C LYS A 227 -1.69 -10.65 -31.26
N GLY A 228 -2.29 -11.74 -30.82
CA GLY A 228 -2.39 -12.99 -31.60
C GLY A 228 -1.18 -13.92 -31.47
N LYS A 229 -0.15 -13.53 -30.68
CA LYS A 229 1.03 -14.37 -30.38
C LYS A 229 1.22 -14.63 -28.89
N GLU A 230 0.14 -14.60 -28.10
CA GLU A 230 0.15 -14.62 -26.62
C GLU A 230 0.67 -15.96 -26.03
N LYS A 231 0.85 -17.01 -26.84
CA LYS A 231 1.34 -18.32 -26.38
C LYS A 231 2.81 -18.35 -25.94
N LYS A 232 3.61 -17.32 -26.29
CA LYS A 232 5.04 -17.24 -25.91
C LYS A 232 5.37 -15.84 -25.44
N LEU A 233 6.13 -15.76 -24.36
CA LEU A 233 6.68 -14.49 -23.91
C LEU A 233 7.60 -13.89 -24.98
N PRO A 234 7.75 -12.55 -25.05
CA PRO A 234 8.71 -11.89 -25.93
C PRO A 234 10.13 -12.41 -25.73
N SER A 235 10.94 -12.40 -26.78
CA SER A 235 12.33 -12.85 -26.75
C SER A 235 13.28 -11.90 -26.02
N TYR A 236 12.80 -10.71 -25.66
CA TYR A 236 13.57 -9.67 -24.98
C TYR A 236 12.84 -9.21 -23.72
N ARG A 237 13.59 -8.61 -22.81
CA ARG A 237 13.10 -7.98 -21.57
C ARG A 237 13.95 -6.77 -21.25
N VAL A 238 13.33 -5.63 -21.03
CA VAL A 238 13.98 -4.42 -20.56
C VAL A 238 13.69 -4.25 -19.08
N GLU A 239 14.73 -4.22 -18.27
CA GLU A 239 14.67 -4.00 -16.85
C GLU A 239 14.87 -2.50 -16.56
N VAL A 240 13.96 -1.89 -15.80
CA VAL A 240 14.10 -0.49 -15.35
C VAL A 240 14.30 -0.46 -13.85
N LYS A 241 15.45 0.07 -13.42
CA LYS A 241 15.90 0.17 -12.02
C LYS A 241 15.93 1.60 -11.51
N ASN A 242 16.29 1.76 -10.24
CA ASN A 242 16.53 3.05 -9.57
C ASN A 242 15.31 3.99 -9.59
N ILE A 243 14.13 3.44 -9.28
CA ILE A 243 12.89 4.21 -9.21
C ILE A 243 12.48 4.34 -7.74
N ASN A 244 12.37 5.56 -7.24
CA ASN A 244 12.16 5.89 -5.84
C ASN A 244 10.77 6.46 -5.52
N SER A 245 9.79 6.29 -6.39
CA SER A 245 8.39 6.61 -6.10
C SER A 245 7.42 5.88 -7.03
N PHE A 246 6.22 5.59 -6.56
CA PHE A 246 5.17 4.96 -7.38
C PHE A 246 4.81 5.77 -8.62
N LYS A 247 4.86 7.11 -8.52
CA LYS A 247 4.61 7.99 -9.66
C LYS A 247 5.66 7.81 -10.75
N PHE A 248 6.93 7.67 -10.36
CA PHE A 248 8.01 7.50 -11.33
C PHE A 248 8.03 6.10 -11.92
N VAL A 249 7.63 5.06 -11.16
CA VAL A 249 7.41 3.72 -11.73
C VAL A 249 6.41 3.79 -12.89
N GLY A 250 5.25 4.42 -12.67
CA GLY A 250 4.25 4.56 -13.73
C GLY A 250 4.80 5.28 -14.96
N ARG A 251 5.49 6.41 -14.76
CA ARG A 251 6.09 7.16 -15.87
C ARG A 251 7.18 6.39 -16.62
N ALA A 252 7.99 5.63 -15.90
CA ALA A 252 9.04 4.81 -16.49
C ALA A 252 8.46 3.67 -17.34
N ILE A 253 7.44 2.98 -16.83
CA ILE A 253 6.70 1.94 -17.57
C ILE A 253 6.04 2.53 -18.81
N ASP A 254 5.31 3.64 -18.70
CA ASP A 254 4.63 4.28 -19.84
C ASP A 254 5.63 4.75 -20.91
N TYR A 255 6.78 5.28 -20.51
CA TYR A 255 7.85 5.66 -21.42
C TYR A 255 8.42 4.43 -22.15
N GLU A 256 8.74 3.35 -21.43
CA GLU A 256 9.29 2.12 -22.05
C GLU A 256 8.30 1.48 -23.01
N ILE A 257 7.02 1.40 -22.67
CA ILE A 257 5.98 0.91 -23.57
C ILE A 257 5.99 1.70 -24.89
N LYS A 258 6.07 3.04 -24.80
CA LYS A 258 6.13 3.90 -25.97
C LYS A 258 7.41 3.67 -26.80
N ARG A 259 8.58 3.67 -26.15
CA ARG A 259 9.87 3.47 -26.80
C ARG A 259 9.95 2.13 -27.52
N GLN A 260 9.54 1.06 -26.84
CA GLN A 260 9.58 -0.30 -27.40
C GLN A 260 8.61 -0.44 -28.57
N LYS A 261 7.41 0.16 -28.49
CA LYS A 261 6.48 0.19 -29.60
C LYS A 261 7.08 0.86 -30.84
N GLU A 262 7.69 2.04 -30.68
CA GLU A 262 8.34 2.78 -31.79
C GLU A 262 9.47 1.97 -32.45
N LEU A 263 10.19 1.13 -31.70
CA LEU A 263 11.19 0.22 -32.24
C LEU A 263 10.57 -0.93 -33.02
N LEU A 264 9.56 -1.60 -32.44
CA LEU A 264 8.88 -2.73 -33.04
C LEU A 264 8.12 -2.34 -34.32
N GLU A 265 7.56 -1.13 -34.41
CA GLU A 265 6.93 -0.59 -35.63
C GLU A 265 7.94 -0.32 -36.76
N LYS A 266 9.22 -0.13 -36.38
CA LYS A 266 10.35 -0.05 -37.33
C LYS A 266 11.01 -1.40 -37.59
N GLU A 267 10.33 -2.50 -37.21
CA GLU A 267 10.83 -3.89 -37.32
C GLU A 267 12.14 -4.14 -36.57
N LYS A 268 12.45 -3.31 -35.53
CA LYS A 268 13.60 -3.47 -34.67
C LYS A 268 13.17 -4.07 -33.32
N THR A 269 13.72 -5.23 -32.97
CA THR A 269 13.53 -5.81 -31.64
C THR A 269 14.35 -5.01 -30.61
N PRO A 270 13.77 -4.58 -29.49
CA PRO A 270 14.53 -3.96 -28.41
C PRO A 270 15.60 -4.90 -27.86
N ASP A 271 16.76 -4.37 -27.51
CA ASP A 271 17.81 -5.12 -26.84
C ASP A 271 17.40 -5.52 -25.44
N GLN A 272 17.94 -6.62 -24.95
CA GLN A 272 17.80 -7.01 -23.53
C GLN A 272 18.82 -6.22 -22.72
N GLU A 273 18.32 -5.21 -21.98
CA GLU A 273 19.16 -4.23 -21.30
C GLU A 273 18.57 -3.81 -19.94
N THR A 274 19.43 -3.31 -19.06
CA THR A 274 19.05 -2.62 -17.83
C THR A 274 19.11 -1.11 -18.07
N ARG A 275 18.05 -0.42 -17.70
CA ARG A 275 17.89 1.03 -17.89
C ARG A 275 17.62 1.73 -16.54
N GLY A 276 18.13 2.94 -16.39
CA GLY A 276 17.74 3.86 -15.34
C GLY A 276 16.64 4.80 -15.80
N PHE A 277 15.93 5.44 -14.86
CA PHE A 277 14.94 6.47 -15.18
C PHE A 277 15.44 7.84 -14.75
N ASP A 278 15.52 8.79 -15.68
CA ASP A 278 15.83 10.19 -15.39
C ASP A 278 14.53 10.97 -15.11
N ILE A 279 14.40 11.43 -13.87
CA ILE A 279 13.23 12.15 -13.38
C ILE A 279 13.03 13.49 -14.10
N LYS A 280 14.13 14.18 -14.47
CA LYS A 280 14.08 15.51 -15.09
C LYS A 280 13.58 15.44 -16.53
N SER A 281 14.16 14.57 -17.33
CA SER A 281 13.74 14.39 -18.73
C SER A 281 12.50 13.51 -18.88
N GLY A 282 12.16 12.69 -17.86
CA GLY A 282 11.09 11.70 -17.93
C GLY A 282 11.38 10.55 -18.86
N ARG A 283 12.65 10.24 -19.13
CA ARG A 283 13.10 9.22 -20.07
C ARG A 283 13.94 8.15 -19.37
N THR A 284 13.96 6.95 -19.95
CA THR A 284 14.92 5.94 -19.53
C THR A 284 16.24 6.10 -20.32
N TYR A 285 17.32 5.68 -19.71
CA TYR A 285 18.67 5.65 -20.32
C TYR A 285 19.34 4.31 -20.04
N VAL A 286 20.16 3.84 -20.97
CA VAL A 286 20.89 2.57 -20.84
C VAL A 286 21.92 2.69 -19.73
N GLN A 287 21.93 1.73 -18.81
CA GLN A 287 22.94 1.57 -17.75
C GLN A 287 23.86 0.40 -18.07
N ARG A 288 23.29 -0.70 -18.60
CA ARG A 288 24.03 -1.93 -18.90
C ARG A 288 23.34 -2.71 -20.01
N THR A 289 24.11 -3.35 -20.89
CA THR A 289 23.64 -4.27 -21.91
C THR A 289 23.76 -5.72 -21.46
N LYS A 290 23.13 -6.64 -22.20
CA LYS A 290 23.15 -8.09 -21.88
C LYS A 290 24.55 -8.71 -21.99
N GLU A 291 25.45 -8.16 -22.80
CA GLU A 291 26.83 -8.64 -22.96
C GLU A 291 27.60 -8.58 -21.63
N ASP A 292 27.18 -7.70 -20.70
CA ASP A 292 27.72 -7.58 -19.35
C ASP A 292 26.97 -8.43 -18.31
N ALA A 293 26.06 -9.35 -18.73
CA ALA A 293 25.30 -10.18 -17.77
C ALA A 293 26.24 -11.11 -17.02
N HIS A 294 26.30 -10.96 -15.69
CA HIS A 294 27.09 -11.83 -14.85
C HIS A 294 26.43 -13.22 -14.74
N ASP A 295 27.22 -14.27 -14.96
CA ASP A 295 26.90 -15.59 -14.45
C ASP A 295 27.20 -15.57 -12.93
N TYR A 296 26.15 -15.52 -12.12
CA TYR A 296 26.28 -15.46 -10.67
C TYR A 296 26.80 -16.74 -10.02
N ARG A 297 26.94 -17.85 -10.74
CA ARG A 297 27.51 -19.11 -10.28
C ARG A 297 27.04 -19.45 -8.87
N TYR A 298 25.71 -19.54 -8.68
CA TYR A 298 25.12 -19.88 -7.40
C TYR A 298 25.60 -21.22 -6.88
N PHE A 299 25.92 -21.27 -5.59
CA PHE A 299 26.13 -22.51 -4.85
C PHE A 299 25.71 -22.33 -3.39
N PRO A 300 25.37 -23.44 -2.68
CA PRO A 300 24.93 -23.34 -1.28
C PRO A 300 25.95 -22.65 -0.39
N GLU A 301 25.47 -21.77 0.51
CA GLU A 301 26.31 -21.14 1.53
C GLU A 301 26.76 -22.22 2.53
N PRO A 302 28.06 -22.59 2.58
CA PRO A 302 28.52 -23.72 3.35
C PRO A 302 28.47 -23.49 4.87
N ASP A 303 28.52 -22.24 5.31
CA ASP A 303 28.59 -21.87 6.73
C ASP A 303 27.19 -21.70 7.37
N ILE A 304 26.11 -21.87 6.59
CA ILE A 304 24.74 -21.79 7.08
C ILE A 304 24.02 -23.11 6.83
N PRO A 305 23.63 -23.86 7.89
CA PRO A 305 22.85 -25.08 7.74
C PRO A 305 21.52 -24.84 7.04
N SER A 306 21.04 -25.82 6.29
CA SER A 306 19.70 -25.77 5.69
C SER A 306 18.61 -25.74 6.76
N PHE A 307 17.53 -25.05 6.46
CA PHE A 307 16.35 -24.96 7.32
C PHE A 307 15.39 -26.10 6.99
N THR A 308 14.79 -26.70 8.00
CA THR A 308 13.81 -27.78 7.91
C THR A 308 12.59 -27.48 8.77
N ASN A 309 11.49 -28.20 8.56
CA ASN A 309 10.24 -28.06 9.30
C ASN A 309 9.64 -26.64 9.24
N LEU A 310 9.86 -25.95 8.13
CA LEU A 310 9.40 -24.57 7.96
C LEU A 310 7.87 -24.48 7.83
N LYS A 311 7.20 -25.54 7.36
CA LYS A 311 5.73 -25.60 7.33
C LYS A 311 5.14 -25.57 8.74
N GLU A 312 5.64 -26.37 9.68
CA GLU A 312 5.19 -26.34 11.06
C GLU A 312 5.40 -24.94 11.69
N LYS A 313 6.55 -24.35 11.42
CA LYS A 313 6.83 -22.98 11.85
C LYS A 313 5.86 -21.96 11.23
N SER A 314 5.51 -22.14 9.96
CA SER A 314 4.58 -21.25 9.26
C SER A 314 3.18 -21.26 9.87
N GLU A 315 2.68 -22.41 10.33
CA GLU A 315 1.38 -22.48 11.03
C GLU A 315 1.39 -21.66 12.32
N LYS A 316 2.49 -21.65 13.07
CA LYS A 316 2.64 -20.82 14.28
C LYS A 316 2.65 -19.32 13.93
N LEU A 317 3.31 -18.95 12.83
CA LEU A 317 3.32 -17.56 12.34
C LEU A 317 1.94 -17.13 11.83
N LYS A 318 1.22 -18.02 11.14
CA LYS A 318 -0.11 -17.75 10.60
C LYS A 318 -1.12 -17.38 11.68
N VAL A 319 -1.09 -18.06 12.82
CA VAL A 319 -1.94 -17.73 13.98
C VAL A 319 -1.66 -16.33 14.53
N ASN A 320 -0.44 -15.84 14.38
CA ASN A 320 -0.01 -14.55 14.90
C ASN A 320 -0.03 -13.42 13.83
N LEU A 321 -0.51 -13.70 12.61
CA LEU A 321 -0.67 -12.65 11.60
C LEU A 321 -1.74 -11.65 12.06
N PRO A 322 -1.48 -10.35 11.93
CA PRO A 322 -2.52 -9.36 12.15
C PRO A 322 -3.58 -9.46 11.05
N GLU A 323 -4.81 -9.04 11.36
CA GLU A 323 -5.87 -8.88 10.37
C GLU A 323 -5.38 -8.00 9.21
N LEU A 324 -5.41 -8.53 7.99
CA LEU A 324 -4.89 -7.84 6.81
C LEU A 324 -5.85 -6.72 6.32
N PRO A 325 -5.35 -5.75 5.54
CA PRO A 325 -6.16 -4.60 5.11
C PRO A 325 -7.50 -4.96 4.46
N ASP A 326 -7.54 -5.97 3.58
CA ASP A 326 -8.77 -6.36 2.88
C ASP A 326 -9.78 -7.04 3.78
N GLU A 327 -9.31 -7.87 4.72
CA GLU A 327 -10.15 -8.49 5.74
C GLU A 327 -10.78 -7.40 6.62
N LYS A 328 -9.96 -6.44 7.04
CA LYS A 328 -10.40 -5.30 7.86
C LYS A 328 -11.38 -4.40 7.13
N ILE A 329 -11.17 -4.11 5.84
CA ILE A 329 -12.13 -3.38 5.00
C ILE A 329 -13.46 -4.14 4.92
N SER A 330 -13.40 -5.46 4.67
CA SER A 330 -14.59 -6.31 4.60
C SER A 330 -15.38 -6.32 5.91
N LYS A 331 -14.67 -6.42 7.03
CA LYS A 331 -15.24 -6.33 8.39
C LYS A 331 -15.90 -4.97 8.62
N PHE A 332 -15.24 -3.87 8.28
CA PHE A 332 -15.78 -2.52 8.46
C PHE A 332 -17.08 -2.32 7.68
N VAL A 333 -17.15 -2.82 6.46
CA VAL A 333 -18.37 -2.75 5.65
C VAL A 333 -19.46 -3.66 6.23
N LYS A 334 -19.15 -4.92 6.54
CA LYS A 334 -20.15 -5.92 6.96
C LYS A 334 -20.64 -5.71 8.38
N ASP A 335 -19.71 -5.51 9.34
CA ASP A 335 -20.03 -5.51 10.77
C ASP A 335 -20.38 -4.11 11.28
N TYR A 336 -19.63 -3.09 10.84
CA TYR A 336 -19.84 -1.71 11.30
C TYR A 336 -20.74 -0.90 10.38
N LYS A 337 -21.15 -1.46 9.23
CA LYS A 337 -22.08 -0.84 8.26
C LYS A 337 -21.62 0.54 7.76
N ILE A 338 -20.31 0.76 7.67
CA ILE A 338 -19.75 1.96 7.05
C ILE A 338 -19.53 1.76 5.55
N SER A 339 -19.47 2.87 4.80
CA SER A 339 -19.28 2.81 3.35
C SER A 339 -17.93 2.19 2.98
N GLU A 340 -17.85 1.47 1.85
CA GLU A 340 -16.59 0.92 1.32
C GLU A 340 -15.52 2.02 1.16
N TYR A 341 -15.90 3.18 0.64
CA TYR A 341 -15.02 4.34 0.50
C TYR A 341 -14.38 4.76 1.83
N SER A 342 -15.18 4.86 2.90
CA SER A 342 -14.66 5.20 4.23
C SER A 342 -13.76 4.10 4.78
N SER A 343 -14.14 2.84 4.58
CA SER A 343 -13.37 1.67 5.01
C SER A 343 -12.00 1.61 4.33
N GLU A 344 -11.95 1.81 3.00
CA GLU A 344 -10.69 1.86 2.25
C GLU A 344 -9.75 2.95 2.79
N ILE A 345 -10.27 4.16 3.09
CA ILE A 345 -9.45 5.26 3.60
C ILE A 345 -8.97 4.98 5.03
N LEU A 346 -9.85 4.52 5.92
CA LEU A 346 -9.49 4.17 7.30
C LEU A 346 -8.42 3.08 7.35
N CYS A 347 -8.53 2.07 6.48
CA CYS A 347 -7.58 0.97 6.41
C CYS A 347 -6.32 1.28 5.59
N THR A 348 -6.13 2.49 5.07
CA THR A 348 -4.88 2.87 4.38
C THR A 348 -3.70 2.79 5.34
N ASP A 349 -3.90 3.14 6.60
CA ASP A 349 -2.91 3.08 7.67
C ASP A 349 -3.45 2.27 8.86
N LYS A 350 -2.60 1.39 9.40
CA LYS A 350 -2.95 0.49 10.51
C LYS A 350 -3.41 1.25 11.75
N ASN A 351 -2.67 2.30 12.14
CA ASN A 351 -2.98 3.07 13.34
C ASN A 351 -4.34 3.76 13.22
N THR A 352 -4.66 4.26 12.04
CA THR A 352 -5.97 4.89 11.75
C THR A 352 -7.11 3.89 11.86
N ALA A 353 -6.92 2.67 11.35
CA ALA A 353 -7.92 1.61 11.46
C ALA A 353 -8.11 1.16 12.91
N GLU A 354 -7.03 0.96 13.67
CA GLU A 354 -7.06 0.59 15.08
C GLU A 354 -7.71 1.70 15.94
N TYR A 355 -7.38 2.96 15.67
CA TYR A 355 -8.04 4.11 16.34
C TYR A 355 -9.55 4.10 16.14
N PHE A 356 -10.01 3.83 14.91
CA PHE A 356 -11.42 3.73 14.60
C PHE A 356 -12.10 2.57 15.35
N GLU A 357 -11.49 1.38 15.37
CA GLU A 357 -12.01 0.22 16.10
C GLU A 357 -12.08 0.48 17.61
N GLU A 358 -11.05 1.12 18.17
CA GLU A 358 -11.05 1.49 19.58
C GLU A 358 -12.18 2.48 19.92
N ALA A 359 -12.39 3.51 19.08
CA ALA A 359 -13.50 4.43 19.23
C ALA A 359 -14.86 3.71 19.21
N LEU A 360 -15.05 2.74 18.32
CA LEU A 360 -16.26 1.91 18.29
C LEU A 360 -16.43 1.04 19.54
N SER A 361 -15.32 0.47 20.06
CA SER A 361 -15.35 -0.33 21.28
C SER A 361 -15.84 0.49 22.49
N ILE A 362 -15.42 1.74 22.57
CA ILE A 362 -15.84 2.67 23.62
C ILE A 362 -17.35 2.97 23.52
N ILE A 363 -17.88 3.24 22.31
CA ILE A 363 -19.31 3.44 22.11
C ILE A 363 -20.12 2.21 22.55
N LYS A 364 -19.65 1.02 22.21
CA LYS A 364 -20.30 -0.23 22.59
C LYS A 364 -20.35 -0.40 24.12
N ARG A 365 -19.26 -0.08 24.82
CA ARG A 365 -19.19 -0.10 26.31
C ARG A 365 -20.14 0.91 26.94
N LEU A 366 -20.24 2.10 26.37
CA LEU A 366 -21.12 3.17 26.87
C LEU A 366 -22.61 2.93 26.52
N SER A 367 -22.94 1.85 25.79
CA SER A 367 -24.30 1.56 25.30
C SER A 367 -24.96 2.74 24.58
N SER A 368 -24.17 3.62 23.99
CA SER A 368 -24.64 4.83 23.33
C SER A 368 -25.18 4.48 21.93
N LYS A 369 -26.49 4.46 21.80
CA LYS A 369 -27.19 4.30 20.47
C LYS A 369 -27.21 5.57 19.62
N THR A 370 -26.63 6.67 20.09
CA THR A 370 -26.76 8.00 19.47
C THR A 370 -25.63 8.36 18.52
N ILE A 371 -24.49 7.64 18.58
CA ILE A 371 -23.32 7.90 17.73
C ILE A 371 -23.19 6.76 16.72
N GLU A 372 -23.44 7.08 15.46
CA GLU A 372 -23.32 6.11 14.36
C GLU A 372 -21.85 5.90 13.93
N PRO A 373 -21.42 4.65 13.65
CA PRO A 373 -20.07 4.37 13.17
C PRO A 373 -19.66 5.21 11.94
N GLN A 374 -20.57 5.40 10.98
CA GLN A 374 -20.33 6.22 9.79
C GLN A 374 -20.02 7.69 10.14
N HIS A 375 -20.58 8.21 11.23
CA HIS A 375 -20.30 9.58 11.67
C HIS A 375 -18.84 9.73 12.11
N ILE A 376 -18.33 8.77 12.89
CA ILE A 376 -16.93 8.76 13.32
C ILE A 376 -16.00 8.58 12.12
N ALA A 377 -16.31 7.62 11.24
CA ALA A 377 -15.58 7.41 9.99
C ALA A 377 -15.48 8.71 9.18
N ASN A 378 -16.59 9.43 9.01
CA ASN A 378 -16.61 10.71 8.29
C ASN A 378 -15.75 11.81 8.95
N LEU A 379 -15.66 11.83 10.27
CA LEU A 379 -14.81 12.80 10.97
C LEU A 379 -13.33 12.55 10.74
N ILE A 380 -12.92 11.29 10.79
CA ILE A 380 -11.53 10.88 10.56
C ILE A 380 -11.16 11.05 9.07
N VAL A 381 -11.96 10.49 8.17
CA VAL A 381 -11.73 10.50 6.70
C VAL A 381 -11.66 11.94 6.16
N ASN A 382 -12.53 12.83 6.65
CA ASN A 382 -12.54 14.25 6.22
C ASN A 382 -11.55 15.11 7.01
N LYS A 383 -10.65 14.53 7.81
CA LYS A 383 -9.64 15.23 8.63
C LYS A 383 -10.23 16.34 9.53
N LYS A 384 -11.48 16.15 9.99
CA LYS A 384 -12.12 17.06 10.95
C LYS A 384 -11.67 16.82 12.39
N VAL A 385 -10.99 15.70 12.61
CA VAL A 385 -10.32 15.31 13.85
C VAL A 385 -8.90 14.89 13.53
N ASP A 386 -7.96 15.41 14.28
CA ASP A 386 -6.55 15.02 14.22
C ASP A 386 -6.33 13.87 15.23
N ILE A 387 -6.26 12.65 14.72
CA ILE A 387 -6.10 11.43 15.52
C ILE A 387 -4.76 11.38 16.29
N SER A 388 -3.79 12.22 15.92
CA SER A 388 -2.52 12.31 16.66
C SER A 388 -2.62 13.14 17.94
N LYS A 389 -3.68 13.98 18.06
CA LYS A 389 -3.88 14.90 19.19
C LYS A 389 -4.96 14.46 20.17
N TYR A 390 -5.90 13.63 19.71
CA TYR A 390 -7.03 13.21 20.53
C TYR A 390 -7.05 11.71 20.67
N LEU A 391 -7.18 11.22 21.89
CA LEU A 391 -7.43 9.81 22.15
C LEU A 391 -8.85 9.43 21.68
N PRO A 392 -9.09 8.14 21.30
CA PRO A 392 -10.43 7.68 20.91
C PRO A 392 -11.50 8.01 21.94
N ALA A 393 -11.19 7.90 23.23
CA ALA A 393 -12.11 8.22 24.32
C ALA A 393 -12.48 9.71 24.37
N GLU A 394 -11.55 10.60 24.11
CA GLU A 394 -11.78 12.06 24.07
C GLU A 394 -12.69 12.43 22.90
N LEU A 395 -12.45 11.84 21.72
CA LEU A 395 -13.33 12.02 20.56
C LEU A 395 -14.77 11.62 20.88
N ILE A 396 -14.96 10.44 21.49
CA ILE A 396 -16.29 9.95 21.84
C ILE A 396 -16.95 10.85 22.90
N ALA A 397 -16.21 11.29 23.92
CA ALA A 397 -16.73 12.22 24.94
C ALA A 397 -17.16 13.58 24.33
N MET A 398 -16.39 14.12 23.38
CA MET A 398 -16.75 15.34 22.63
C MET A 398 -18.03 15.13 21.81
N LEU A 399 -18.17 14.00 21.14
CA LEU A 399 -19.35 13.68 20.33
C LEU A 399 -20.59 13.49 21.23
N ALA A 400 -20.44 12.77 22.33
CA ALA A 400 -21.52 12.56 23.30
C ALA A 400 -22.03 13.90 23.88
N LYS A 401 -21.13 14.82 24.25
CA LYS A 401 -21.50 16.17 24.69
C LYS A 401 -22.26 16.95 23.60
N LYS A 402 -21.78 16.92 22.36
CA LYS A 402 -22.50 17.57 21.24
C LYS A 402 -23.88 16.97 21.02
N THR A 403 -24.02 15.67 21.12
CA THR A 403 -25.31 14.96 20.93
C THR A 403 -26.26 15.21 22.09
N ALA A 404 -25.76 15.28 23.34
CA ALA A 404 -26.57 15.62 24.51
C ALA A 404 -27.10 17.07 24.44
N ILE A 405 -26.32 18.01 23.90
CA ILE A 405 -26.74 19.40 23.67
C ILE A 405 -27.78 19.50 22.52
N GLN A 406 -27.85 18.50 21.63
CA GLN A 406 -28.77 18.48 20.50
C GLN A 406 -30.16 17.85 20.78
N THR A 407 -30.39 17.24 21.92
CA THR A 407 -31.71 16.71 22.30
C THR A 407 -32.56 17.80 22.95
N MET A 408 -33.20 18.60 22.10
CA MET A 408 -34.29 19.48 22.56
C MET A 408 -35.51 18.61 22.92
N GLU A 409 -36.16 18.87 24.04
CA GLU A 409 -37.40 18.23 24.44
C GLU A 409 -38.48 18.38 23.33
N GLU A 410 -39.20 17.30 22.99
CA GLU A 410 -40.18 17.32 21.92
C GLU A 410 -41.28 18.41 22.18
N SER A 411 -41.61 18.64 23.41
CA SER A 411 -42.54 19.69 23.88
C SER A 411 -42.08 21.11 23.51
N GLU A 412 -40.78 21.39 23.71
CA GLU A 412 -40.15 22.67 23.35
C GLU A 412 -40.02 22.79 21.83
N LEU A 413 -39.65 21.72 21.15
CA LEU A 413 -39.57 21.68 19.70
C LEU A 413 -40.92 21.91 19.03
N ARG A 414 -42.01 21.34 19.55
CA ARG A 414 -43.39 21.59 19.07
C ARG A 414 -43.80 23.05 19.21
N LYS A 415 -43.42 23.72 20.30
CA LYS A 415 -43.68 25.16 20.47
C LYS A 415 -42.96 25.98 19.42
N ILE A 416 -41.67 25.73 19.19
CA ILE A 416 -40.86 26.45 18.18
C ILE A 416 -41.42 26.20 16.77
N ILE A 417 -41.84 24.95 16.44
CA ILE A 417 -42.41 24.62 15.15
C ILE A 417 -43.72 25.37 14.94
N LYS A 418 -44.61 25.42 15.92
CA LYS A 418 -45.87 26.18 15.84
C LYS A 418 -45.59 27.68 15.58
N GLU A 419 -44.62 28.26 16.26
CA GLU A 419 -44.25 29.66 16.02
C GLU A 419 -43.68 29.90 14.62
N VAL A 420 -42.88 28.95 14.09
CA VAL A 420 -42.37 29.07 12.73
C VAL A 420 -43.47 28.93 11.69
N ILE A 421 -44.40 28.00 11.89
CA ILE A 421 -45.58 27.81 11.03
C ILE A 421 -46.41 29.11 11.00
N ASN A 422 -46.70 29.67 12.17
CA ASN A 422 -47.52 30.91 12.30
C ASN A 422 -46.85 32.15 11.69
N LYS A 423 -45.52 32.22 11.70
CA LYS A 423 -44.77 33.33 11.09
C LYS A 423 -44.56 33.21 9.59
N ASN A 424 -44.82 32.05 9.00
CA ASN A 424 -44.54 31.78 7.59
C ASN A 424 -45.79 31.31 6.82
N ASN A 425 -46.91 32.06 6.98
CA ASN A 425 -48.20 31.73 6.37
C ASN A 425 -48.15 31.50 4.85
N LYS A 426 -47.29 32.21 4.14
CA LYS A 426 -47.09 32.01 2.69
C LYS A 426 -46.52 30.65 2.36
N ALA A 427 -45.49 30.19 3.09
CA ALA A 427 -44.88 28.86 2.89
C ALA A 427 -45.86 27.73 3.25
N VAL A 428 -46.69 27.93 4.28
CA VAL A 428 -47.77 27.03 4.67
C VAL A 428 -48.83 26.91 3.56
N SER A 429 -49.27 28.04 3.00
CA SER A 429 -50.22 28.08 1.89
C SER A 429 -49.65 27.42 0.63
N ASP A 430 -48.35 27.67 0.32
CA ASP A 430 -47.67 27.04 -0.81
C ASP A 430 -47.57 25.50 -0.65
N TYR A 431 -47.33 25.02 0.58
CA TYR A 431 -47.32 23.60 0.87
C TYR A 431 -48.70 22.96 0.69
N LYS A 432 -49.77 23.60 1.23
CA LYS A 432 -51.19 23.16 1.06
C LYS A 432 -51.60 23.15 -0.41
N LYS A 433 -51.02 23.99 -1.25
CA LYS A 433 -51.22 24.02 -2.72
C LYS A 433 -50.32 23.00 -3.47
N GLY A 434 -49.63 22.10 -2.77
CA GLY A 434 -48.87 21.01 -3.36
C GLY A 434 -47.39 21.31 -3.65
N LYS A 435 -46.82 22.45 -3.32
CA LYS A 435 -45.41 22.78 -3.50
C LYS A 435 -44.54 22.08 -2.44
N LYS A 436 -44.04 20.87 -2.73
CA LYS A 436 -43.22 20.07 -1.80
C LYS A 436 -41.96 20.80 -1.29
N THR A 437 -41.40 21.76 -2.04
CA THR A 437 -40.22 22.53 -1.64
C THR A 437 -40.48 23.48 -0.46
N ALA A 438 -41.72 23.86 -0.22
CA ALA A 438 -42.11 24.74 0.90
C ALA A 438 -41.84 24.10 2.28
N ILE A 439 -41.94 22.74 2.39
CA ILE A 439 -41.63 22.04 3.64
C ILE A 439 -40.13 22.14 3.97
N THR A 440 -39.25 22.06 2.97
CA THR A 440 -37.78 22.21 3.15
C THR A 440 -37.44 23.58 3.68
N PHE A 441 -38.12 24.64 3.21
CA PHE A 441 -37.97 25.99 3.72
C PHE A 441 -38.40 26.09 5.20
N LEU A 442 -39.55 25.53 5.57
CA LEU A 442 -40.01 25.50 6.97
C LEU A 442 -39.06 24.75 7.89
N ILE A 443 -38.53 23.61 7.45
CA ILE A 443 -37.51 22.87 8.18
C ILE A 443 -36.27 23.75 8.38
N GLY A 444 -35.81 24.44 7.34
CA GLY A 444 -34.67 25.38 7.42
C GLY A 444 -34.88 26.50 8.45
N GLN A 445 -36.10 27.07 8.52
CA GLN A 445 -36.43 28.09 9.51
C GLN A 445 -36.42 27.53 10.95
N VAL A 446 -36.96 26.33 11.17
CA VAL A 446 -36.88 25.64 12.47
C VAL A 446 -35.44 25.36 12.84
N MET A 447 -34.64 24.81 11.93
CA MET A 447 -33.22 24.54 12.16
C MET A 447 -32.43 25.78 12.51
N LYS A 448 -32.70 26.90 11.83
CA LYS A 448 -32.12 28.22 12.16
C LYS A 448 -32.49 28.70 13.57
N LYS A 449 -33.77 28.60 13.93
CA LYS A 449 -34.27 29.04 15.24
C LYS A 449 -33.80 28.16 16.40
N THR A 450 -33.66 26.86 16.16
CA THR A 450 -33.10 25.88 17.13
C THR A 450 -31.57 25.87 17.15
N LYS A 451 -30.89 26.68 16.32
CA LYS A 451 -29.43 26.69 16.16
C LYS A 451 -28.87 25.28 15.86
N GLY A 452 -29.60 24.50 15.05
CA GLY A 452 -29.23 23.13 14.68
C GLY A 452 -29.46 22.06 15.78
N ARG A 453 -30.09 22.40 16.91
CA ARG A 453 -30.32 21.47 18.03
C ARG A 453 -31.47 20.46 17.82
N ALA A 454 -32.29 20.62 16.78
CA ALA A 454 -33.35 19.69 16.45
C ALA A 454 -32.93 18.71 15.37
N LYS A 455 -33.43 17.44 15.42
CA LYS A 455 -33.20 16.45 14.35
C LYS A 455 -34.09 16.80 13.14
N PRO A 456 -33.54 16.98 11.93
CA PRO A 456 -34.33 17.38 10.74
C PRO A 456 -35.50 16.46 10.43
N ASP A 457 -35.33 15.12 10.60
CA ASP A 457 -36.39 14.15 10.35
C ASP A 457 -37.52 14.23 11.36
N LEU A 458 -37.23 14.51 12.64
CA LEU A 458 -38.24 14.77 13.67
C LEU A 458 -38.98 16.07 13.40
N VAL A 459 -38.24 17.12 13.04
CA VAL A 459 -38.84 18.42 12.62
C VAL A 459 -39.80 18.22 11.46
N LYS A 460 -39.40 17.46 10.42
CA LYS A 460 -40.23 17.15 9.27
C LYS A 460 -41.50 16.40 9.67
N LYS A 461 -41.40 15.35 10.51
CA LYS A 461 -42.57 14.60 11.02
C LYS A 461 -43.56 15.51 11.76
N ILE A 462 -43.07 16.35 12.65
CA ILE A 462 -43.91 17.21 13.46
C ILE A 462 -44.56 18.31 12.57
N ILE A 463 -43.82 18.92 11.63
CA ILE A 463 -44.38 19.89 10.69
C ILE A 463 -45.51 19.24 9.87
N MET A 464 -45.25 18.05 9.32
CA MET A 464 -46.30 17.33 8.53
C MET A 464 -47.53 17.01 9.36
N SER A 465 -47.33 16.55 10.59
CA SER A 465 -48.46 16.27 11.51
C SER A 465 -49.29 17.53 11.82
N LEU A 466 -48.64 18.69 12.02
CA LEU A 466 -49.29 19.95 12.34
C LEU A 466 -49.95 20.66 11.13
N LEU A 467 -49.53 20.32 9.90
CA LEU A 467 -50.11 20.86 8.67
C LEU A 467 -51.25 19.98 8.09
N SER A 468 -51.31 18.71 8.55
CA SER A 468 -52.35 17.74 8.16
C SER A 468 -53.56 17.74 9.11
N SER A 469 -53.39 18.37 10.27
CA SER A 469 -54.49 18.70 11.22
C SER A 469 -54.99 20.10 10.96
#